data_2b4cd8c76b5ac0f568d0d37d0e8ba016
#
_entry.id   2b4cd8c76b5ac0f568d0d37d0e8ba016
#
_cell.length_a   1.000
_cell.length_b   1.000
_cell.length_c   1.000
_cell.angle_alpha   90.00
_cell.angle_beta   90.00
_cell.angle_gamma   90.00
#
_symmetry.space_group_name_H-M   'P 1'
#
loop_
_entity.id
_entity.type
_entity.pdbx_description
1 polymer ?
#
loop_
_entity_poly.entity_id
_entity_poly.type
_entity_poly.pdbx_seq_one_letter_code
_entity_poly.pdbx_strand_id
1 'polypeptide(L)'
;MLSARAVAGALLGLAVLTAAPARAGGDWNDKQIRWQSYQDGLAAAKKEKKPICLIFYTEWCPHCANYSAVFHDPKVVDTTKRFVMIRLDKDKEAELSKKYAPDGEYIPRTYFLSSAGVLDADIHAPRDKFQYFYDERTPASVLAGMEEASKKLR
;
A
#
# COMPACT_ATOMS: atom_id res chain seq x y z
N MET A 1 14.57 -65.26 37.15
CA MET A 1 14.15 -63.90 37.47
C MET A 1 14.88 -62.95 36.57
N LEU A 2 14.27 -62.53 35.46
CA LEU A 2 14.82 -61.56 34.52
C LEU A 2 14.05 -60.28 34.61
N SER A 3 14.73 -59.20 35.06
CA SER A 3 14.17 -57.83 35.11
C SER A 3 14.29 -57.18 33.76
N ALA A 4 13.16 -56.87 33.13
CA ALA A 4 13.10 -56.04 31.91
C ALA A 4 13.22 -54.55 32.31
N ARG A 5 14.29 -53.91 31.86
CA ARG A 5 14.43 -52.43 31.94
C ARG A 5 13.79 -51.80 30.74
N ALA A 6 12.72 -51.06 30.93
CA ALA A 6 12.10 -50.23 29.92
C ALA A 6 12.95 -48.98 29.68
N VAL A 7 13.43 -48.77 28.46
CA VAL A 7 14.10 -47.56 28.02
C VAL A 7 13.04 -46.61 27.43
N ALA A 8 12.73 -45.55 28.16
CA ALA A 8 11.86 -44.49 27.66
C ALA A 8 12.67 -43.57 26.74
N GLY A 9 12.45 -43.67 25.44
CA GLY A 9 13.00 -42.76 24.45
C GLY A 9 12.22 -41.46 24.40
N ALA A 10 12.82 -40.37 24.86
CA ALA A 10 12.26 -39.01 24.70
C ALA A 10 12.50 -38.53 23.26
N LEU A 11 11.42 -38.42 22.49
CA LEU A 11 11.44 -37.79 21.17
C LEU A 11 11.42 -36.27 21.36
N LEU A 12 12.57 -35.59 21.22
CA LEU A 12 12.62 -34.14 21.09
C LEU A 12 12.05 -33.76 19.71
N GLY A 13 10.81 -33.26 19.68
CA GLY A 13 10.23 -32.66 18.49
C GLY A 13 10.91 -31.33 18.17
N LEU A 14 11.71 -31.28 17.10
CA LEU A 14 12.29 -30.07 16.58
C LEU A 14 11.18 -29.27 15.89
N ALA A 15 10.65 -28.22 16.55
CA ALA A 15 9.72 -27.29 15.96
C ALA A 15 10.47 -26.41 14.93
N VAL A 16 10.30 -26.72 13.65
CA VAL A 16 10.79 -25.87 12.56
C VAL A 16 9.87 -24.65 12.48
N LEU A 17 10.33 -23.51 13.01
CA LEU A 17 9.70 -22.21 12.76
C LEU A 17 9.92 -21.88 11.27
N THR A 18 8.92 -22.12 10.44
CA THR A 18 8.90 -21.60 9.07
C THR A 18 8.62 -20.11 9.13
N ALA A 19 9.68 -19.30 9.05
CA ALA A 19 9.51 -17.86 8.83
C ALA A 19 8.83 -17.69 7.46
N ALA A 20 7.64 -17.07 7.44
CA ALA A 20 7.00 -16.69 6.20
C ALA A 20 7.95 -15.74 5.43
N PRO A 21 8.14 -15.90 4.11
CA PRO A 21 8.96 -15.00 3.34
C PRO A 21 8.41 -13.58 3.47
N ALA A 22 9.27 -12.65 3.89
CA ALA A 22 8.93 -11.22 3.87
C ALA A 22 8.55 -10.85 2.43
N ARG A 23 7.34 -10.32 2.22
CA ARG A 23 6.91 -9.84 0.90
C ARG A 23 7.84 -8.72 0.48
N ALA A 24 8.57 -8.89 -0.61
CA ALA A 24 9.56 -7.92 -1.10
C ALA A 24 8.92 -6.53 -1.33
N GLY A 25 7.68 -6.48 -1.82
CA GLY A 25 6.91 -5.24 -2.03
C GLY A 25 6.28 -4.62 -0.78
N GLY A 26 6.51 -5.20 0.40
CA GLY A 26 6.03 -4.71 1.69
C GLY A 26 4.65 -5.26 2.12
N ASP A 27 4.29 -4.94 3.35
CA ASP A 27 2.96 -5.21 3.92
C ASP A 27 2.10 -3.94 3.86
N TRP A 28 1.15 -3.91 2.95
CA TRP A 28 0.28 -2.76 2.70
C TRP A 28 -0.97 -2.73 3.59
N ASN A 29 -0.96 -3.50 4.68
CA ASN A 29 -2.07 -3.54 5.65
C ASN A 29 -3.42 -3.95 5.03
N ASP A 30 -3.39 -5.02 4.22
CA ASP A 30 -4.60 -5.54 3.55
C ASP A 30 -5.70 -5.99 4.54
N LYS A 31 -5.36 -6.14 5.82
CA LYS A 31 -6.32 -6.49 6.89
C LYS A 31 -7.22 -5.31 7.28
N GLN A 32 -6.71 -4.09 7.23
CA GLN A 32 -7.42 -2.88 7.68
C GLN A 32 -7.77 -1.93 6.55
N ILE A 33 -7.05 -2.00 5.41
CA ILE A 33 -7.26 -1.15 4.24
C ILE A 33 -7.76 -2.02 3.09
N ARG A 34 -8.93 -1.67 2.56
CA ARG A 34 -9.50 -2.35 1.40
C ARG A 34 -8.90 -1.80 0.11
N TRP A 35 -7.83 -2.43 -0.34
CA TRP A 35 -7.24 -2.13 -1.64
C TRP A 35 -8.09 -2.71 -2.78
N GLN A 36 -8.28 -1.96 -3.84
CA GLN A 36 -9.12 -2.31 -4.98
C GLN A 36 -8.30 -2.32 -6.27
N SER A 37 -8.80 -3.04 -7.27
CA SER A 37 -8.34 -2.92 -8.65
C SER A 37 -8.70 -1.54 -9.21
N TYR A 38 -8.11 -1.16 -10.35
CA TYR A 38 -8.41 0.12 -10.97
C TYR A 38 -9.89 0.26 -11.34
N GLN A 39 -10.46 -0.75 -11.99
CA GLN A 39 -11.84 -0.71 -12.45
C GLN A 39 -12.86 -0.73 -11.30
N ASP A 40 -12.66 -1.62 -10.34
CA ASP A 40 -13.54 -1.70 -9.16
C ASP A 40 -13.46 -0.42 -8.33
N GLY A 41 -12.25 0.13 -8.18
CA GLY A 41 -12.04 1.37 -7.45
C GLY A 41 -12.70 2.58 -8.10
N LEU A 42 -12.64 2.71 -9.43
CA LEU A 42 -13.36 3.76 -10.15
C LEU A 42 -14.87 3.64 -9.98
N ALA A 43 -15.41 2.42 -10.10
CA ALA A 43 -16.84 2.16 -9.90
C ALA A 43 -17.28 2.49 -8.46
N ALA A 44 -16.48 2.06 -7.47
CA ALA A 44 -16.75 2.34 -6.06
C ALA A 44 -16.70 3.84 -5.76
N ALA A 45 -15.68 4.55 -6.24
CA ALA A 45 -15.51 5.99 -6.04
C ALA A 45 -16.70 6.79 -6.57
N LYS A 46 -17.15 6.47 -7.78
CA LYS A 46 -18.33 7.10 -8.38
C LYS A 46 -19.61 6.84 -7.57
N LYS A 47 -19.81 5.58 -7.13
CA LYS A 47 -20.97 5.18 -6.32
C LYS A 47 -20.97 5.83 -4.94
N GLU A 48 -19.82 5.82 -4.26
CA GLU A 48 -19.68 6.32 -2.89
C GLU A 48 -19.43 7.82 -2.83
N LYS A 49 -19.18 8.47 -3.96
CA LYS A 49 -18.81 9.90 -4.07
C LYS A 49 -17.57 10.24 -3.23
N LYS A 50 -16.62 9.30 -3.19
CA LYS A 50 -15.35 9.45 -2.47
C LYS A 50 -14.20 9.73 -3.43
N PRO A 51 -13.24 10.56 -3.05
CA PRO A 51 -12.00 10.71 -3.79
C PRO A 51 -11.21 9.39 -3.77
N ILE A 52 -10.28 9.26 -4.71
CA ILE A 52 -9.43 8.08 -4.86
C ILE A 52 -8.01 8.42 -4.40
N CYS A 53 -7.40 7.53 -3.64
CA CYS A 53 -5.96 7.47 -3.42
C CYS A 53 -5.41 6.31 -4.25
N LEU A 54 -4.68 6.63 -5.33
CA LEU A 54 -4.11 5.68 -6.28
C LEU A 54 -2.61 5.55 -6.05
N ILE A 55 -2.14 4.33 -5.82
CA ILE A 55 -0.72 4.04 -5.58
C ILE A 55 -0.18 3.07 -6.63
N PHE A 56 0.94 3.43 -7.26
CA PHE A 56 1.75 2.51 -8.05
C PHE A 56 2.95 2.02 -7.26
N TYR A 57 3.18 0.71 -7.30
CA TYR A 57 4.27 0.03 -6.62
C TYR A 57 4.78 -1.14 -7.48
N THR A 58 5.79 -1.87 -7.03
CA THR A 58 6.15 -3.21 -7.52
C THR A 58 6.58 -4.09 -6.36
N GLU A 59 6.50 -5.41 -6.56
CA GLU A 59 6.88 -6.40 -5.56
C GLU A 59 8.38 -6.39 -5.22
N TRP A 60 9.24 -5.97 -6.13
CA TRP A 60 10.69 -5.94 -5.97
C TRP A 60 11.26 -4.62 -5.45
N CYS A 61 10.42 -3.60 -5.25
CA CYS A 61 10.84 -2.24 -4.93
C CYS A 61 11.08 -2.04 -3.41
N PRO A 62 12.31 -1.80 -2.94
CA PRO A 62 12.59 -1.59 -1.51
C PRO A 62 11.94 -0.31 -0.97
N HIS A 63 11.89 0.77 -1.75
CA HIS A 63 11.19 2.00 -1.37
C HIS A 63 9.68 1.77 -1.19
N CYS A 64 9.08 0.90 -2.00
CA CYS A 64 7.68 0.53 -1.85
C CYS A 64 7.44 -0.26 -0.56
N ALA A 65 8.37 -1.16 -0.20
CA ALA A 65 8.32 -1.89 1.06
C ALA A 65 8.40 -0.94 2.26
N ASN A 66 9.30 0.05 2.24
CA ASN A 66 9.38 1.07 3.28
C ASN A 66 8.09 1.90 3.34
N TYR A 67 7.60 2.36 2.19
CA TYR A 67 6.39 3.18 2.12
C TYR A 67 5.14 2.43 2.59
N SER A 68 5.07 1.11 2.37
CA SER A 68 3.96 0.29 2.84
C SER A 68 3.79 0.34 4.37
N ALA A 69 4.89 0.49 5.12
CA ALA A 69 4.85 0.60 6.58
C ALA A 69 4.09 1.84 7.07
N VAL A 70 4.05 2.91 6.28
CA VAL A 70 3.29 4.14 6.60
C VAL A 70 1.79 3.86 6.72
N PHE A 71 1.28 2.86 5.99
CA PHE A 71 -0.13 2.46 6.00
C PHE A 71 -0.53 1.60 7.21
N HIS A 72 0.39 1.37 8.14
CA HIS A 72 0.10 0.80 9.46
C HIS A 72 -0.07 1.88 10.54
N ASP A 73 0.23 3.14 10.26
CA ASP A 73 -0.05 4.24 11.19
C ASP A 73 -1.56 4.39 11.41
N PRO A 74 -2.05 4.43 12.66
CA PRO A 74 -3.47 4.49 12.95
C PRO A 74 -4.19 5.70 12.36
N LYS A 75 -3.52 6.85 12.23
CA LYS A 75 -4.10 8.06 11.62
C LYS A 75 -4.24 7.89 10.11
N VAL A 76 -3.25 7.25 9.46
CA VAL A 76 -3.33 6.91 8.04
C VAL A 76 -4.48 5.96 7.81
N VAL A 77 -4.55 4.86 8.57
CA VAL A 77 -5.64 3.87 8.46
C VAL A 77 -7.01 4.54 8.62
N ASP A 78 -7.17 5.40 9.61
CA ASP A 78 -8.44 6.12 9.80
C ASP A 78 -8.76 7.06 8.64
N THR A 79 -7.75 7.77 8.13
CA THR A 79 -7.89 8.69 7.01
C THR A 79 -8.25 7.98 5.71
N THR A 80 -7.74 6.75 5.47
CA THR A 80 -8.08 5.96 4.26
C THR A 80 -9.57 5.68 4.12
N LYS A 81 -10.34 5.68 5.20
CA LYS A 81 -11.80 5.47 5.17
C LYS A 81 -12.56 6.55 4.40
N ARG A 82 -11.95 7.71 4.22
CA ARG A 82 -12.49 8.82 3.42
C ARG A 82 -12.24 8.67 1.93
N PHE A 83 -11.46 7.68 1.53
CA PHE A 83 -11.03 7.43 0.16
C PHE A 83 -11.48 6.05 -0.33
N VAL A 84 -11.51 5.90 -1.64
CA VAL A 84 -11.36 4.60 -2.28
C VAL A 84 -9.88 4.39 -2.51
N MET A 85 -9.33 3.32 -1.95
CA MET A 85 -7.90 3.00 -2.02
C MET A 85 -7.64 2.04 -3.17
N ILE A 86 -6.82 2.47 -4.14
CA ILE A 86 -6.40 1.66 -5.29
C ILE A 86 -4.88 1.46 -5.23
N ARG A 87 -4.44 0.22 -5.36
CA ARG A 87 -3.02 -0.11 -5.41
C ARG A 87 -2.74 -0.99 -6.63
N LEU A 88 -1.83 -0.56 -7.48
CA LEU A 88 -1.52 -1.19 -8.76
C LEU A 88 -0.03 -1.54 -8.85
N ASP A 89 0.25 -2.76 -9.25
CA ASP A 89 1.60 -3.17 -9.63
C ASP A 89 1.93 -2.56 -10.99
N LYS A 90 2.92 -1.66 -11.02
CA LYS A 90 3.35 -0.93 -12.22
C LYS A 90 3.71 -1.87 -13.39
N ASP A 91 4.34 -3.01 -13.09
CA ASP A 91 4.78 -3.93 -14.12
C ASP A 91 3.61 -4.73 -14.73
N LYS A 92 2.54 -4.94 -13.96
CA LYS A 92 1.30 -5.59 -14.43
C LYS A 92 0.35 -4.61 -15.11
N GLU A 93 0.40 -3.33 -14.73
CA GLU A 93 -0.48 -2.26 -15.19
C GLU A 93 0.30 -1.16 -15.96
N ALA A 94 1.17 -1.57 -16.89
CA ALA A 94 2.13 -0.68 -17.56
C ALA A 94 1.46 0.51 -18.28
N GLU A 95 0.32 0.31 -18.96
CA GLU A 95 -0.38 1.38 -19.67
C GLU A 95 -1.02 2.39 -18.69
N LEU A 96 -1.56 1.92 -17.58
CA LEU A 96 -2.06 2.81 -16.53
C LEU A 96 -0.90 3.56 -15.86
N SER A 97 0.23 2.88 -15.64
CA SER A 97 1.42 3.52 -15.09
C SER A 97 1.90 4.68 -15.95
N LYS A 98 1.94 4.52 -17.27
CA LYS A 98 2.27 5.59 -18.22
C LYS A 98 1.24 6.72 -18.22
N LYS A 99 -0.05 6.37 -18.17
CA LYS A 99 -1.14 7.36 -18.13
C LYS A 99 -1.03 8.31 -16.94
N TYR A 100 -0.60 7.77 -15.78
CA TYR A 100 -0.42 8.53 -14.53
C TYR A 100 1.08 8.79 -14.26
N ALA A 101 1.80 9.40 -15.19
CA ALA A 101 3.22 9.66 -15.06
C ALA A 101 3.62 11.07 -15.52
N PRO A 102 3.00 12.14 -14.97
CA PRO A 102 3.27 13.51 -15.43
C PRO A 102 4.73 13.94 -15.24
N ASP A 103 5.43 13.36 -14.27
CA ASP A 103 6.84 13.66 -13.94
C ASP A 103 7.75 12.41 -13.95
N GLY A 104 7.26 11.28 -14.51
CA GLY A 104 8.03 10.04 -14.69
C GLY A 104 7.39 8.79 -14.09
N GLU A 105 7.95 7.63 -14.43
CA GLU A 105 7.44 6.31 -14.01
C GLU A 105 8.20 5.69 -12.84
N TYR A 106 8.76 6.48 -11.94
CA TYR A 106 9.37 6.01 -10.70
C TYR A 106 8.33 5.37 -9.76
N ILE A 107 8.76 4.68 -8.73
CA ILE A 107 7.91 4.05 -7.70
C ILE A 107 8.55 4.20 -6.30
N PRO A 108 7.70 4.27 -5.24
CA PRO A 108 6.24 4.38 -5.25
C PRO A 108 5.76 5.75 -5.76
N ARG A 109 4.54 5.80 -6.31
CA ARG A 109 3.86 7.06 -6.67
C ARG A 109 2.45 7.03 -6.10
N THR A 110 2.05 8.13 -5.48
CA THR A 110 0.70 8.28 -4.92
C THR A 110 0.01 9.48 -5.54
N TYR A 111 -1.17 9.25 -6.08
CA TYR A 111 -2.02 10.25 -6.73
C TYR A 111 -3.35 10.38 -6.03
N PHE A 112 -3.91 11.58 -6.08
CA PHE A 112 -5.27 11.84 -5.60
C PHE A 112 -6.15 12.23 -6.79
N LEU A 113 -7.25 11.49 -6.95
CA LEU A 113 -8.21 11.69 -8.02
C LEU A 113 -9.58 12.02 -7.43
N SER A 114 -10.38 12.76 -8.19
CA SER A 114 -11.79 12.96 -7.85
C SER A 114 -12.56 11.63 -7.91
N SER A 115 -13.79 11.61 -7.41
CA SER A 115 -14.70 10.46 -7.52
C SER A 115 -15.03 10.07 -8.96
N ALA A 116 -14.76 10.95 -9.93
CA ALA A 116 -14.87 10.69 -11.36
C ALA A 116 -13.57 10.12 -11.99
N GLY A 117 -12.52 9.91 -11.19
CA GLY A 117 -11.23 9.38 -11.67
C GLY A 117 -10.33 10.44 -12.33
N VAL A 118 -10.57 11.72 -12.10
CA VAL A 118 -9.75 12.81 -12.65
C VAL A 118 -8.64 13.16 -11.66
N LEU A 119 -7.38 13.10 -12.13
CA LEU A 119 -6.21 13.46 -11.36
C LEU A 119 -6.20 14.96 -11.02
N ASP A 120 -5.99 15.30 -9.75
CA ASP A 120 -5.60 16.65 -9.33
C ASP A 120 -4.06 16.72 -9.24
N ALA A 121 -3.44 17.35 -10.22
CA ALA A 121 -1.99 17.42 -10.33
C ALA A 121 -1.36 18.37 -9.29
N ASP A 122 -2.14 19.24 -8.67
CA ASP A 122 -1.65 20.17 -7.63
C ASP A 122 -1.45 19.49 -6.27
N ILE A 123 -2.07 18.31 -6.09
CA ILE A 123 -1.93 17.55 -4.84
C ILE A 123 -0.75 16.59 -4.96
N HIS A 124 0.39 17.01 -4.43
CA HIS A 124 1.63 16.23 -4.48
C HIS A 124 2.49 16.46 -3.23
N ALA A 125 3.55 15.67 -3.05
CA ALA A 125 4.51 15.86 -1.97
C ALA A 125 5.29 17.19 -2.17
N PRO A 126 5.76 17.84 -1.09
CA PRO A 126 6.50 19.11 -1.16
C PRO A 126 7.93 18.88 -1.67
N ARG A 127 8.08 18.56 -2.96
CA ARG A 127 9.34 18.20 -3.62
C ARG A 127 9.40 18.81 -5.01
N ASP A 128 10.60 19.22 -5.43
CA ASP A 128 10.85 19.78 -6.75
C ASP A 128 10.89 18.71 -7.85
N LYS A 129 11.28 17.47 -7.47
CA LYS A 129 11.36 16.31 -8.37
C LYS A 129 10.68 15.12 -7.72
N PHE A 130 10.19 14.18 -8.54
CA PHE A 130 9.46 13.02 -8.04
C PHE A 130 8.30 13.44 -7.14
N GLN A 131 7.48 14.36 -7.63
CA GLN A 131 6.46 15.06 -6.84
C GLN A 131 5.41 14.13 -6.24
N TYR A 132 5.20 12.97 -6.82
CA TYR A 132 4.24 11.97 -6.30
C TYR A 132 4.89 10.87 -5.44
N PHE A 133 6.17 11.05 -5.09
CA PHE A 133 6.88 10.20 -4.12
C PHE A 133 6.77 10.82 -2.73
N TYR A 134 5.84 10.35 -1.92
CA TYR A 134 5.68 10.77 -0.53
C TYR A 134 6.75 10.16 0.37
N ASP A 135 6.98 10.75 1.56
CA ASP A 135 8.00 10.25 2.48
C ASP A 135 7.68 8.81 2.92
N GLU A 136 8.62 7.91 2.70
CA GLU A 136 8.50 6.50 3.01
C GLU A 136 8.82 6.16 4.48
N ARG A 137 9.31 7.14 5.26
CA ARG A 137 9.75 6.95 6.65
C ARG A 137 8.74 7.47 7.67
N THR A 138 7.92 8.43 7.27
CA THR A 138 6.93 9.04 8.17
C THR A 138 5.58 9.19 7.49
N PRO A 139 4.46 9.10 8.23
CA PRO A 139 3.14 9.27 7.66
C PRO A 139 2.78 10.74 7.34
N ALA A 140 3.59 11.70 7.81
CA ALA A 140 3.22 13.12 7.78
C ALA A 140 2.92 13.64 6.38
N SER A 141 3.75 13.29 5.37
CA SER A 141 3.57 13.82 4.02
C SER A 141 2.34 13.24 3.32
N VAL A 142 2.09 11.93 3.44
CA VAL A 142 0.88 11.33 2.83
C VAL A 142 -0.39 11.78 3.54
N LEU A 143 -0.35 11.97 4.86
CA LEU A 143 -1.47 12.54 5.61
C LEU A 143 -1.79 13.95 5.14
N ALA A 144 -0.79 14.79 4.91
CA ALA A 144 -1.00 16.14 4.37
C ALA A 144 -1.67 16.09 2.99
N GLY A 145 -1.21 15.23 2.09
CA GLY A 145 -1.84 15.02 0.79
C GLY A 145 -3.29 14.51 0.90
N MET A 146 -3.54 13.55 1.80
CA MET A 146 -4.90 13.06 2.06
C MET A 146 -5.82 14.13 2.62
N GLU A 147 -5.34 14.97 3.54
CA GLU A 147 -6.13 16.08 4.09
C GLU A 147 -6.48 17.11 3.01
N GLU A 148 -5.52 17.47 2.18
CA GLU A 148 -5.75 18.38 1.05
C GLU A 148 -6.75 17.77 0.06
N ALA A 149 -6.56 16.53 -0.36
CA ALA A 149 -7.47 15.83 -1.26
C ALA A 149 -8.89 15.72 -0.68
N SER A 150 -9.02 15.44 0.61
CA SER A 150 -10.32 15.38 1.28
C SER A 150 -11.08 16.71 1.26
N LYS A 151 -10.37 17.85 1.16
CA LYS A 151 -10.99 19.18 1.08
C LYS A 151 -11.32 19.56 -0.35
N LYS A 152 -10.44 19.27 -1.31
CA LYS A 152 -10.55 19.71 -2.71
C LYS A 152 -11.43 18.79 -3.57
N LEU A 153 -11.46 17.49 -3.30
CA LEU A 153 -12.00 16.45 -4.20
C LEU A 153 -13.34 15.85 -3.73
N ARG A 154 -14.05 16.53 -2.88
CA ARG A 154 -15.40 16.14 -2.39
C ARG A 154 -16.45 16.26 -3.48
#